data_72c9fa7a577620a1d34dc81c0c81d6b5
#
_entry.id   72c9fa7a577620a1d34dc81c0c81d6b5
#
_cell.length_a   1.000
_cell.length_b   1.000
_cell.length_c   1.000
_cell.angle_alpha   90.00
_cell.angle_beta   90.00
_cell.angle_gamma   90.00
#
_symmetry.space_group_name_H-M   'P 1'
#
loop_
_entity.id
_entity.type
_entity.pdbx_description
1 polymer ?
#
loop_
_entity_poly.entity_id
_entity_poly.type
_entity_poly.pdbx_seq_one_letter_code
_entity_poly.pdbx_strand_id
1 'polypeptide(L)'
;MKTIMIIENNQTYHNIYKTMLKDNDYKFIHTYDGYEAMERMDETTPDLIILDMLMDMITGDTFFMYLRNIPEYANIPVIIISSAPERLYNHLRITDPNLAFIEKRSLDEETLIREIDKKLSFQESTRRIVSRLPEAPAPDTKSASVVDNSNN
;
A
#
# COMPACT_ATOMS: atom_id res chain seq x y z
N MET A 1 5.07 12.91 11.53
CA MET A 1 5.92 11.72 11.29
C MET A 1 5.15 10.70 10.47
N LYS A 2 5.68 10.32 9.32
CA LYS A 2 5.05 9.30 8.45
C LYS A 2 5.38 7.90 8.94
N THR A 3 4.42 6.99 8.78
CA THR A 3 4.56 5.59 9.18
C THR A 3 4.78 4.71 7.96
N ILE A 4 5.86 3.96 7.94
CA ILE A 4 6.20 2.99 6.89
C ILE A 4 6.06 1.59 7.47
N MET A 5 5.19 0.77 6.86
CA MET A 5 5.12 -0.66 7.16
C MET A 5 6.07 -1.42 6.24
N ILE A 6 6.86 -2.30 6.81
CA ILE A 6 7.76 -3.18 6.09
C ILE A 6 7.24 -4.61 6.23
N ILE A 7 6.95 -5.25 5.11
CA ILE A 7 6.46 -6.64 5.04
C ILE A 7 7.54 -7.46 4.34
N GLU A 8 8.34 -8.15 5.12
CA GLU A 8 9.54 -8.85 4.70
C GLU A 8 9.84 -9.99 5.68
N ASN A 9 10.03 -11.21 5.21
CA ASN A 9 10.30 -12.35 6.07
C ASN A 9 11.77 -12.44 6.54
N ASN A 10 12.69 -11.71 5.93
CA ASN A 10 14.11 -11.75 6.25
C ASN A 10 14.53 -10.58 7.14
N GLN A 11 14.98 -10.89 8.36
CA GLN A 11 15.43 -9.89 9.34
C GLN A 11 16.59 -9.01 8.81
N THR A 12 17.45 -9.55 7.96
CA THR A 12 18.57 -8.80 7.37
C THR A 12 18.05 -7.59 6.58
N TYR A 13 16.99 -7.75 5.79
CA TYR A 13 16.40 -6.63 5.05
C TYR A 13 15.72 -5.60 5.94
N HIS A 14 15.07 -6.02 7.03
CA HIS A 14 14.58 -5.06 8.03
C HIS A 14 15.71 -4.18 8.57
N ASN A 15 16.86 -4.76 8.85
CA ASN A 15 18.05 -4.02 9.32
C ASN A 15 18.62 -3.11 8.23
N ILE A 16 18.63 -3.55 6.97
CA ILE A 16 19.06 -2.74 5.83
C ILE A 16 18.18 -1.51 5.68
N TYR A 17 16.87 -1.66 5.72
CA TYR A 17 15.94 -0.53 5.61
C TYR A 17 16.09 0.45 6.76
N LYS A 18 16.24 -0.05 8.00
CA LYS A 18 16.51 0.80 9.16
C LYS A 18 17.78 1.63 8.99
N THR A 19 18.85 1.02 8.48
CA THR A 19 20.12 1.69 8.25
C THR A 19 20.01 2.74 7.15
N MET A 20 19.39 2.41 6.03
CA MET A 20 19.21 3.33 4.90
C MET A 20 18.34 4.53 5.25
N LEU A 21 17.36 4.35 6.12
CA LEU A 21 16.37 5.37 6.45
C LEU A 21 16.58 6.03 7.82
N LYS A 22 17.71 5.76 8.48
CA LYS A 22 17.99 6.23 9.86
C LYS A 22 17.95 7.74 10.05
N ASP A 23 18.32 8.50 9.02
CA ASP A 23 18.38 9.96 9.08
C ASP A 23 17.07 10.63 8.63
N ASN A 24 16.05 9.82 8.29
CA ASN A 24 14.72 10.27 7.95
C ASN A 24 13.77 10.11 9.13
N ASP A 25 12.84 11.05 9.27
CA ASP A 25 11.87 11.04 10.36
C ASP A 25 10.67 10.14 10.04
N TYR A 26 10.89 8.82 10.04
CA TYR A 26 9.85 7.83 9.83
C TYR A 26 9.64 6.96 11.07
N LYS A 27 8.38 6.60 11.30
CA LYS A 27 8.01 5.52 12.21
C LYS A 27 7.89 4.22 11.42
N PHE A 28 8.45 3.13 11.92
CA PHE A 28 8.40 1.83 11.26
C PHE A 28 7.47 0.86 11.96
N ILE A 29 6.73 0.09 11.16
CA ILE A 29 6.01 -1.10 11.58
C ILE A 29 6.66 -2.28 10.85
N HIS A 30 7.33 -3.15 11.59
CA HIS A 30 7.99 -4.34 11.06
C HIS A 30 7.04 -5.52 11.13
N THR A 31 6.79 -6.15 9.99
CA THR A 31 6.00 -7.38 9.87
C THR A 31 6.73 -8.39 9.01
N TYR A 32 6.54 -9.67 9.30
CA TYR A 32 7.34 -10.75 8.73
C TYR A 32 6.56 -11.67 7.80
N ASP A 33 5.26 -11.51 7.73
CA ASP A 33 4.37 -12.19 6.80
C ASP A 33 3.10 -11.36 6.55
N GLY A 34 2.29 -11.80 5.58
CA GLY A 34 1.07 -11.09 5.20
C GLY A 34 -0.03 -11.12 6.26
N TYR A 35 -0.13 -12.17 7.06
CA TYR A 35 -1.13 -12.24 8.13
C TYR A 35 -0.82 -11.27 9.26
N GLU A 36 0.43 -11.22 9.70
CA GLU A 36 0.87 -10.23 10.69
C GLU A 36 0.65 -8.80 10.19
N ALA A 37 0.92 -8.55 8.90
CA ALA A 37 0.67 -7.26 8.29
C ALA A 37 -0.82 -6.89 8.31
N MET A 38 -1.73 -7.81 8.00
CA MET A 38 -3.18 -7.58 8.09
C MET A 38 -3.62 -7.20 9.50
N GLU A 39 -3.15 -7.94 10.51
CA GLU A 39 -3.45 -7.64 11.91
C GLU A 39 -2.95 -6.25 12.32
N ARG A 40 -1.72 -5.93 11.96
CA ARG A 40 -1.13 -4.62 12.29
C ARG A 40 -1.80 -3.46 11.56
N MET A 41 -2.34 -3.68 10.37
CA MET A 41 -3.08 -2.65 9.63
C MET A 41 -4.42 -2.32 10.27
N ASP A 42 -5.06 -3.28 10.92
CA ASP A 42 -6.28 -3.04 11.70
C ASP A 42 -6.03 -2.12 12.90
N GLU A 43 -4.82 -2.17 13.47
CA GLU A 43 -4.42 -1.31 14.59
C GLU A 43 -3.94 0.08 14.11
N THR A 44 -3.16 0.11 13.04
CA THR A 44 -2.52 1.33 12.52
C THR A 44 -2.38 1.27 11.00
N THR A 45 -3.07 2.15 10.30
CA THR A 45 -2.94 2.28 8.84
C THR A 45 -1.62 3.00 8.50
N PRO A 46 -0.70 2.36 7.75
CA PRO A 46 0.55 3.02 7.37
C PRO A 46 0.34 4.06 6.27
N ASP A 47 1.28 4.98 6.15
CA ASP A 47 1.32 5.96 5.06
C ASP A 47 1.94 5.39 3.77
N LEU A 48 2.78 4.37 3.92
CA LEU A 48 3.47 3.69 2.82
C LEU A 48 3.82 2.25 3.24
N ILE A 49 3.83 1.35 2.28
CA ILE A 49 4.20 -0.06 2.49
C ILE A 49 5.39 -0.42 1.61
N ILE A 50 6.41 -1.00 2.21
CA ILE A 50 7.49 -1.73 1.52
C ILE A 50 7.13 -3.20 1.57
N LEU A 51 6.99 -3.84 0.41
CA LEU A 51 6.45 -5.18 0.26
C LEU A 51 7.40 -6.09 -0.51
N ASP A 52 7.79 -7.20 0.09
CA ASP A 52 8.46 -8.29 -0.63
C ASP A 52 7.43 -9.19 -1.34
N MET A 53 7.81 -9.70 -2.52
CA MET A 53 6.99 -10.64 -3.28
C MET A 53 7.18 -12.09 -2.82
N LEU A 54 8.40 -12.45 -2.42
CA LEU A 54 8.76 -13.83 -2.07
C LEU A 54 8.61 -14.05 -0.57
N MET A 55 7.41 -14.35 -0.14
CA MET A 55 7.09 -14.63 1.26
C MET A 55 6.36 -15.97 1.39
N ASP A 56 6.48 -16.59 2.58
CA ASP A 56 5.74 -17.78 2.92
C ASP A 56 4.25 -17.48 3.16
N MET A 57 3.40 -18.46 3.00
CA MET A 57 1.95 -18.44 3.27
C MET A 57 1.17 -17.52 2.32
N ILE A 58 1.30 -16.20 2.45
CA ILE A 58 0.71 -15.22 1.54
C ILE A 58 1.84 -14.60 0.72
N THR A 59 1.79 -14.78 -0.59
CA THR A 59 2.75 -14.12 -1.50
C THR A 59 2.50 -12.62 -1.58
N GLY A 60 3.53 -11.85 -1.93
CA GLY A 60 3.41 -10.39 -1.98
C GLY A 60 2.39 -9.89 -2.99
N ASP A 61 2.26 -10.54 -4.16
CA ASP A 61 1.25 -10.19 -5.16
C ASP A 61 -0.18 -10.45 -4.65
N THR A 62 -0.41 -11.54 -3.93
CA THR A 62 -1.70 -11.80 -3.26
C THR A 62 -2.01 -10.73 -2.21
N PHE A 63 -1.03 -10.37 -1.39
CA PHE A 63 -1.19 -9.31 -0.40
C PHE A 63 -1.45 -7.96 -1.06
N PHE A 64 -0.76 -7.63 -2.14
CA PHE A 64 -0.99 -6.42 -2.92
C PHE A 64 -2.42 -6.33 -3.44
N MET A 65 -2.95 -7.41 -4.00
CA MET A 65 -4.34 -7.47 -4.47
C MET A 65 -5.34 -7.34 -3.31
N TYR A 66 -5.05 -7.92 -2.17
CA TYR A 66 -5.83 -7.72 -0.95
C TYR A 66 -5.94 -6.23 -0.59
N LEU A 67 -4.82 -5.51 -0.57
CA LEU A 67 -4.81 -4.07 -0.28
C LEU A 67 -5.69 -3.27 -1.26
N ARG A 68 -5.56 -3.55 -2.55
CA ARG A 68 -6.28 -2.81 -3.60
C ARG A 68 -7.79 -3.09 -3.61
N ASN A 69 -8.24 -4.19 -2.99
CA ASN A 69 -9.65 -4.55 -2.89
C ASN A 69 -10.34 -4.05 -1.61
N ILE A 70 -9.59 -3.49 -0.65
CA ILE A 70 -10.15 -2.91 0.57
C ILE A 70 -10.18 -1.40 0.43
N PRO A 71 -11.35 -0.74 0.50
CA PRO A 71 -11.47 0.70 0.28
C PRO A 71 -10.54 1.54 1.15
N GLU A 72 -10.39 1.18 2.43
CA GLU A 72 -9.52 1.90 3.37
C GLU A 72 -8.03 1.82 3.00
N TYR A 73 -7.62 0.76 2.30
CA TYR A 73 -6.22 0.48 1.96
C TYR A 73 -5.89 0.66 0.48
N ALA A 74 -6.91 0.84 -0.37
CA ALA A 74 -6.76 0.84 -1.82
C ALA A 74 -5.81 1.91 -2.37
N ASN A 75 -5.62 3.00 -1.64
CA ASN A 75 -4.78 4.13 -2.06
C ASN A 75 -3.47 4.23 -1.29
N ILE A 76 -3.14 3.28 -0.42
CA ILE A 76 -1.85 3.28 0.27
C ILE A 76 -0.74 3.03 -0.76
N PRO A 77 0.26 3.92 -0.88
CA PRO A 77 1.35 3.70 -1.80
C PRO A 77 2.18 2.49 -1.39
N VAL A 78 2.56 1.68 -2.37
CA VAL A 78 3.36 0.46 -2.19
C VAL A 78 4.62 0.56 -3.03
N ILE A 79 5.75 0.25 -2.42
CA ILE A 79 7.02 0.00 -3.09
C ILE A 79 7.32 -1.48 -2.95
N ILE A 80 7.39 -2.18 -4.08
CA ILE A 80 7.78 -3.58 -4.11
C ILE A 80 9.30 -3.66 -4.14
N ILE A 81 9.88 -4.41 -3.21
CA ILE A 81 11.33 -4.67 -3.17
C ILE A 81 11.51 -6.18 -3.07
N SER A 82 11.99 -6.79 -4.15
CA SER A 82 12.05 -8.26 -4.27
C SER A 82 13.33 -8.72 -4.96
N SER A 83 13.76 -9.94 -4.62
CA SER A 83 14.83 -10.64 -5.35
C SER A 83 14.35 -11.22 -6.68
N ALA A 84 13.04 -11.35 -6.89
CA ALA A 84 12.46 -11.78 -8.14
C ALA A 84 12.50 -10.67 -9.21
N PRO A 85 12.63 -11.03 -10.50
CA PRO A 85 12.63 -10.03 -11.58
C PRO A 85 11.31 -9.28 -11.68
N GLU A 86 11.38 -7.97 -11.92
CA GLU A 86 10.20 -7.10 -12.08
C GLU A 86 9.23 -7.61 -13.16
N ARG A 87 9.75 -8.17 -14.25
CA ARG A 87 8.94 -8.69 -15.37
C ARG A 87 7.88 -9.71 -14.97
N LEU A 88 8.09 -10.44 -13.86
CA LEU A 88 7.13 -11.42 -13.35
C LEU A 88 5.89 -10.77 -12.73
N TYR A 89 5.97 -9.49 -12.40
CA TYR A 89 4.92 -8.74 -11.69
C TYR A 89 4.36 -7.55 -12.49
N ASN A 90 4.68 -7.46 -13.79
CA ASN A 90 4.17 -6.39 -14.65
C ASN A 90 2.64 -6.31 -14.68
N HIS A 91 1.94 -7.43 -14.49
CA HIS A 91 0.48 -7.47 -14.42
C HIS A 91 -0.10 -6.64 -13.26
N LEU A 92 0.65 -6.41 -12.19
CA LEU A 92 0.22 -5.57 -11.07
C LEU A 92 0.11 -4.09 -11.47
N ARG A 93 0.80 -3.65 -12.50
CA ARG A 93 0.72 -2.29 -13.05
C ARG A 93 -0.59 -2.00 -13.75
N ILE A 94 -1.37 -3.03 -14.09
CA ILE A 94 -2.73 -2.86 -14.61
C ILE A 94 -3.63 -2.26 -13.53
N THR A 95 -3.47 -2.73 -12.29
CA THR A 95 -4.20 -2.21 -11.13
C THR A 95 -3.60 -0.91 -10.59
N ASP A 96 -2.28 -0.79 -10.62
CA ASP A 96 -1.54 0.39 -10.16
C ASP A 96 -0.45 0.78 -11.17
N PRO A 97 -0.76 1.68 -12.14
CA PRO A 97 0.20 2.10 -13.15
C PRO A 97 1.44 2.80 -12.58
N ASN A 98 1.36 3.37 -11.39
CA ASN A 98 2.45 4.08 -10.71
C ASN A 98 3.20 3.21 -9.71
N LEU A 99 2.98 1.90 -9.72
CA LEU A 99 3.64 0.97 -8.82
C LEU A 99 5.16 1.04 -8.97
N ALA A 100 5.86 1.28 -7.87
CA ALA A 100 7.31 1.27 -7.83
C ALA A 100 7.81 -0.16 -7.56
N PHE A 101 8.81 -0.58 -8.30
CA PHE A 101 9.47 -1.87 -8.15
C PHE A 101 10.98 -1.69 -8.10
N ILE A 102 11.62 -2.22 -7.06
CA ILE A 102 13.07 -2.24 -6.91
C ILE A 102 13.51 -3.69 -6.76
N GLU A 103 14.39 -4.16 -7.64
CA GLU A 103 15.02 -5.47 -7.44
C GLU A 103 16.05 -5.36 -6.30
N LYS A 104 16.07 -6.32 -5.38
CA LYS A 104 16.96 -6.28 -4.19
C LYS A 104 18.42 -6.08 -4.55
N ARG A 105 18.88 -6.65 -5.66
CA ARG A 105 20.26 -6.46 -6.17
C ARG A 105 20.60 -5.03 -6.55
N SER A 106 19.58 -4.20 -6.84
CA SER A 106 19.74 -2.79 -7.23
C SER A 106 19.33 -1.82 -6.13
N LEU A 107 19.04 -2.34 -4.93
CA LEU A 107 18.63 -1.54 -3.79
C LEU A 107 19.79 -0.72 -3.27
N ASP A 108 19.62 0.60 -3.21
CA ASP A 108 20.51 1.54 -2.55
C ASP A 108 19.71 2.62 -1.82
N GLU A 109 20.38 3.32 -0.91
CA GLU A 109 19.75 4.35 -0.07
C GLU A 109 19.13 5.48 -0.88
N GLU A 110 19.85 6.00 -1.87
CA GLU A 110 19.39 7.12 -2.69
C GLU A 110 18.11 6.77 -3.47
N THR A 111 18.09 5.60 -4.11
CA THR A 111 16.91 5.12 -4.85
C THR A 111 15.72 4.90 -3.93
N LEU A 112 15.94 4.30 -2.77
CA LEU A 112 14.88 4.02 -1.80
C LEU A 112 14.26 5.33 -1.28
N ILE A 113 15.07 6.27 -0.84
CA ILE A 113 14.60 7.58 -0.34
C ILE A 113 13.85 8.33 -1.44
N ARG A 114 14.38 8.38 -2.64
CA ARG A 114 13.73 9.03 -3.78
C ARG A 114 12.33 8.45 -4.07
N GLU A 115 12.20 7.13 -4.09
CA GLU A 115 10.91 6.49 -4.34
C GLU A 115 9.91 6.71 -3.19
N ILE A 116 10.36 6.70 -1.95
CA ILE A 116 9.52 7.02 -0.79
C ILE A 116 9.01 8.45 -0.88
N ASP A 117 9.90 9.41 -1.09
CA ASP A 117 9.55 10.84 -1.17
C ASP A 117 8.56 11.10 -2.30
N LYS A 118 8.78 10.52 -3.46
CA LYS A 118 7.90 10.62 -4.62
C LYS A 118 6.49 10.10 -4.33
N LYS A 119 6.38 8.94 -3.67
CA LYS A 119 5.09 8.34 -3.31
C LYS A 119 4.34 9.15 -2.26
N LEU A 120 5.02 9.59 -1.21
CA LEU A 120 4.40 10.39 -0.15
C LEU A 120 3.98 11.77 -0.64
N SER A 121 4.77 12.44 -1.47
CA SER A 121 4.45 13.74 -2.06
C SER A 121 3.25 13.67 -3.00
N PHE A 122 3.16 12.63 -3.82
CA PHE A 122 2.01 12.40 -4.71
C PHE A 122 0.73 12.19 -3.92
N GLN A 123 0.77 11.39 -2.85
CA GLN A 123 -0.38 11.14 -1.99
C GLN A 123 -0.88 12.41 -1.29
N GLU A 124 0.01 13.26 -0.80
CA GLU A 124 -0.37 14.55 -0.20
C GLU A 124 -1.02 15.49 -1.20
N SER A 125 -0.48 15.58 -2.42
CA SER A 125 -1.06 16.39 -3.49
C SER A 125 -2.46 15.92 -3.85
N THR A 126 -2.67 14.61 -3.96
CA THR A 126 -3.98 14.01 -4.25
C THR A 126 -4.97 14.31 -3.12
N ARG A 127 -4.58 14.15 -1.87
CA ARG A 127 -5.43 14.49 -0.71
C ARG A 127 -5.85 15.96 -0.71
N ARG A 128 -4.95 16.88 -1.03
CA ARG A 128 -5.26 18.31 -1.12
C ARG A 128 -6.27 18.61 -2.23
N ILE A 129 -6.15 17.97 -3.39
CA ILE A 129 -7.09 18.14 -4.50
C ILE A 129 -8.48 17.62 -4.09
N VAL A 130 -8.55 16.40 -3.55
CA VAL A 130 -9.82 15.78 -3.12
C VAL A 130 -10.52 16.60 -2.04
N SER A 131 -9.77 17.15 -1.08
CA SER A 131 -10.35 17.98 -0.01
C SER A 131 -10.94 19.32 -0.51
N ARG A 132 -10.57 19.77 -1.71
CA ARG A 132 -11.08 20.99 -2.35
C ARG A 132 -12.27 20.72 -3.28
N LEU A 133 -12.58 19.46 -3.58
CA LEU A 133 -13.74 19.10 -4.38
C LEU A 133 -15.02 19.29 -3.57
N PRO A 134 -16.14 19.72 -4.21
CA PRO A 134 -17.42 19.76 -3.54
C PRO A 134 -17.83 18.34 -3.10
N GLU A 135 -18.49 18.24 -1.94
CA GLU A 135 -19.05 16.97 -1.50
C GLU A 135 -20.01 16.41 -2.55
N ALA A 136 -19.96 15.08 -2.77
CA ALA A 136 -20.93 14.42 -3.62
C ALA A 136 -22.34 14.63 -3.02
N PRO A 137 -23.38 14.90 -3.85
CA PRO A 137 -24.74 14.99 -3.33
C PRO A 137 -25.13 13.69 -2.63
N ALA A 138 -25.84 13.82 -1.50
CA ALA A 138 -26.32 12.65 -0.77
C ALA A 138 -27.14 11.76 -1.71
N PRO A 139 -27.02 10.42 -1.61
CA PRO A 139 -27.83 9.52 -2.43
C PRO A 139 -29.29 9.83 -2.22
N ASP A 140 -30.06 9.94 -3.33
CA ASP A 140 -31.49 10.23 -3.28
C ASP A 140 -32.21 9.03 -2.65
N THR A 141 -32.67 9.20 -1.42
CA THR A 141 -33.39 8.17 -0.67
C THR A 141 -34.84 7.99 -1.17
N LYS A 142 -35.30 8.77 -2.16
CA LYS A 142 -36.67 8.71 -2.69
C LYS A 142 -36.89 7.62 -3.74
N SER A 143 -35.87 6.91 -4.19
CA SER A 143 -35.98 5.85 -5.22
C SER A 143 -36.27 4.45 -4.68
N ALA A 144 -36.40 4.26 -3.38
CA ALA A 144 -36.89 3.02 -2.78
C ALA A 144 -38.41 3.08 -2.65
N SER A 145 -39.14 3.14 -3.78
CA SER A 145 -40.55 2.83 -3.75
C SER A 145 -40.73 1.34 -3.47
N VAL A 146 -41.15 1.02 -2.26
CA VAL A 146 -41.63 -0.32 -1.92
C VAL A 146 -42.87 -0.55 -2.80
N VAL A 147 -42.70 -1.40 -3.81
CA VAL A 147 -43.88 -1.94 -4.52
C VAL A 147 -44.50 -2.94 -3.58
N ASP A 148 -45.55 -2.53 -2.91
CA ASP A 148 -46.39 -3.43 -2.12
C ASP A 148 -47.19 -4.27 -3.11
N ASN A 149 -46.73 -5.48 -3.41
CA ASN A 149 -47.51 -6.49 -4.10
C ASN A 149 -48.38 -7.25 -3.09
N SER A 150 -49.32 -6.55 -2.52
CA SER A 150 -50.47 -7.22 -1.91
C SER A 150 -51.44 -7.65 -3.02
N ASN A 151 -51.22 -8.81 -3.58
CA ASN A 151 -52.21 -9.51 -4.37
C ASN A 151 -52.94 -10.53 -3.49
N ASN A 152 -54.23 -10.32 -3.40
CA ASN A 152 -55.22 -11.33 -3.05
C ASN A 152 -55.09 -12.60 -3.90
#